data_2497b025e10bdc47f6c97af9edd8ad66
#
_entry.id   2497b025e10bdc47f6c97af9edd8ad66
#
_cell.length_a   1.000
_cell.length_b   1.000
_cell.length_c   1.000
_cell.angle_alpha   90.00
_cell.angle_beta   90.00
_cell.angle_gamma   90.00
#
_symmetry.space_group_name_H-M   'P 1'
#
loop_
_entity.id
_entity.type
_entity.pdbx_description
1 polymer ?
#
loop_
_entity_poly.entity_id
_entity_poly.type
_entity_poly.pdbx_seq_one_letter_code
_entity_poly.pdbx_strand_id
1 'polypeptide(L)'
;MSPRAIGLLAGFALDRLLGDPRRYHPVAGFGTVAMKVEQAWYADDRARGVLHTATLVGGAVVLGAAAERLAPGRTGKTLVTAAATWGVLGGRSLEREALAVHAHLDRDDLPAARQRLTHLVGRDTDELDASEVSRAVVESVAENTSDAVVAPLVWGAIAGVPGLLGYRAANTLDAMVGHHNARYEHFGWASARLDDLLNLPGSRLSGLLTLAAAPTRARQAWEAWRRDAARHPSPNAGVVEASFAGALDIRLGGTNRYYGNRVEHRAVMGDGRDATPADVVSATTLARRVGIGAALVAAAYAVVVQRS
;
A
#
# COMPACT_ATOMS: atom_id res chain seq x y z
N MET A 1 19.40 5.15 20.39
CA MET A 1 18.27 4.60 19.61
C MET A 1 18.35 3.08 19.56
N SER A 2 17.22 2.40 19.48
CA SER A 2 17.18 0.93 19.35
C SER A 2 17.62 0.49 17.94
N PRO A 3 18.22 -0.71 17.77
CA PRO A 3 18.58 -1.24 16.46
C PRO A 3 17.40 -1.27 15.49
N ARG A 4 16.19 -1.62 15.96
CA ARG A 4 14.96 -1.61 15.18
C ARG A 4 14.62 -0.22 14.68
N ALA A 5 14.63 0.79 15.54
CA ALA A 5 14.33 2.17 15.15
C ALA A 5 15.30 2.71 14.09
N ILE A 6 16.62 2.46 14.28
CA ILE A 6 17.63 2.87 13.28
C ILE A 6 17.42 2.09 11.96
N GLY A 7 17.14 0.79 12.05
CA GLY A 7 16.89 -0.05 10.87
C GLY A 7 15.68 0.39 10.06
N LEU A 8 14.55 0.72 10.72
CA LEU A 8 13.35 1.23 10.05
C LEU A 8 13.63 2.56 9.32
N LEU A 9 14.29 3.52 9.98
CA LEU A 9 14.66 4.80 9.36
C LEU A 9 15.64 4.62 8.21
N ALA A 10 16.65 3.77 8.38
CA ALA A 10 17.63 3.50 7.34
C ALA A 10 16.99 2.81 6.12
N GLY A 11 16.13 1.81 6.34
CA GLY A 11 15.41 1.13 5.27
C GLY A 11 14.44 2.05 4.54
N PHE A 12 13.73 2.93 5.24
CA PHE A 12 12.90 3.96 4.62
C PHE A 12 13.75 4.94 3.79
N ALA A 13 14.89 5.37 4.30
CA ALA A 13 15.80 6.22 3.54
C ALA A 13 16.35 5.52 2.28
N LEU A 14 16.66 4.22 2.36
CA LEU A 14 17.08 3.42 1.20
C LEU A 14 15.97 3.34 0.14
N ASP A 15 14.69 3.09 0.54
CA ASP A 15 13.57 3.15 -0.39
C ASP A 15 13.49 4.51 -1.09
N ARG A 16 13.60 5.61 -0.34
CA ARG A 16 13.51 6.97 -0.89
C ARG A 16 14.66 7.30 -1.85
N LEU A 17 15.84 6.78 -1.64
CA LEU A 17 17.05 7.08 -2.43
C LEU A 17 17.20 6.15 -3.64
N LEU A 18 17.01 4.85 -3.42
CA LEU A 18 17.29 3.81 -4.41
C LEU A 18 16.05 3.35 -5.15
N GLY A 19 14.87 3.39 -4.48
CA GLY A 19 13.65 2.71 -4.93
C GLY A 19 13.78 1.19 -4.84
N ASP A 20 12.87 0.48 -5.49
CA ASP A 20 12.82 -0.97 -5.48
C ASP A 20 14.01 -1.57 -6.23
N PRO A 21 14.53 -2.73 -5.77
CA PRO A 21 15.54 -3.47 -6.50
C PRO A 21 15.02 -3.88 -7.87
N ARG A 22 15.70 -3.48 -8.96
CA ARG A 22 15.30 -3.84 -10.33
C ARG A 22 15.46 -5.32 -10.65
N ARG A 23 16.37 -6.01 -9.95
CA ARG A 23 16.63 -7.45 -10.08
C ARG A 23 16.50 -8.09 -8.70
N TYR A 24 15.99 -9.34 -8.67
CA TYR A 24 15.82 -10.10 -7.44
C TYR A 24 14.94 -9.40 -6.40
N HIS A 25 13.87 -8.71 -6.87
CA HIS A 25 12.93 -8.03 -5.98
C HIS A 25 12.30 -9.03 -5.00
N PRO A 26 12.45 -8.86 -3.66
CA PRO A 26 12.00 -9.85 -2.69
C PRO A 26 10.51 -10.15 -2.78
N VAL A 27 9.67 -9.12 -2.98
CA VAL A 27 8.21 -9.28 -3.11
C VAL A 27 7.84 -10.04 -4.39
N ALA A 28 8.52 -9.77 -5.52
CA ALA A 28 8.30 -10.52 -6.75
C ALA A 28 8.76 -11.98 -6.62
N GLY A 29 9.87 -12.22 -5.91
CA GLY A 29 10.32 -13.58 -5.56
C GLY A 29 9.29 -14.33 -4.72
N PHE A 30 8.74 -13.67 -3.68
CA PHE A 30 7.66 -14.22 -2.88
C PHE A 30 6.42 -14.52 -3.73
N GLY A 31 5.99 -13.59 -4.60
CA GLY A 31 4.87 -13.79 -5.52
C GLY A 31 5.05 -15.01 -6.44
N THR A 32 6.28 -15.23 -6.93
CA THR A 32 6.61 -16.40 -7.73
C THR A 32 6.45 -17.72 -6.94
N VAL A 33 6.85 -17.73 -5.67
CA VAL A 33 6.65 -18.88 -4.77
C VAL A 33 5.17 -19.07 -4.49
N ALA A 34 4.44 -18.01 -4.17
CA ALA A 34 3.01 -18.04 -3.89
C ALA A 34 2.20 -18.60 -5.06
N MET A 35 2.52 -18.18 -6.29
CA MET A 35 1.89 -18.69 -7.51
C MET A 35 2.13 -20.20 -7.70
N LYS A 36 3.34 -20.70 -7.44
CA LYS A 36 3.65 -22.14 -7.53
C LYS A 36 2.89 -22.96 -6.49
N VAL A 37 2.79 -22.45 -5.26
CA VAL A 37 2.01 -23.08 -4.18
C VAL A 37 0.52 -23.06 -4.51
N GLU A 38 -0.01 -21.93 -5.03
CA GLU A 38 -1.37 -21.84 -5.51
C GLU A 38 -1.66 -22.90 -6.57
N GLN A 39 -0.83 -22.99 -7.62
CA GLN A 39 -1.01 -23.97 -8.69
C GLN A 39 -1.08 -25.42 -8.18
N ALA A 40 -0.29 -25.74 -7.15
CA ALA A 40 -0.25 -27.07 -6.55
C ALA A 40 -1.41 -27.35 -5.59
N TRP A 41 -1.94 -26.33 -4.91
CA TRP A 41 -2.91 -26.49 -3.81
C TRP A 41 -4.29 -25.94 -4.11
N TYR A 42 -4.46 -25.28 -5.24
CA TYR A 42 -5.73 -24.66 -5.60
C TYR A 42 -6.89 -25.67 -5.59
N ALA A 43 -7.91 -25.32 -4.87
CA ALA A 43 -9.26 -25.88 -4.98
C ALA A 43 -10.22 -24.73 -4.67
N ASP A 44 -11.43 -24.77 -5.21
CA ASP A 44 -12.48 -23.81 -4.89
C ASP A 44 -13.06 -24.09 -3.50
N ASP A 45 -12.21 -23.87 -2.48
CA ASP A 45 -12.49 -24.25 -1.09
C ASP A 45 -11.77 -23.30 -0.11
N ARG A 46 -12.49 -22.86 0.95
CA ARG A 46 -11.94 -21.94 1.96
C ARG A 46 -10.82 -22.54 2.79
N ALA A 47 -10.90 -23.83 3.13
CA ALA A 47 -9.87 -24.48 3.97
C ALA A 47 -8.54 -24.55 3.21
N ARG A 48 -8.57 -24.81 1.90
CA ARG A 48 -7.39 -24.73 1.04
C ARG A 48 -6.80 -23.32 0.98
N GLY A 49 -7.67 -22.30 0.86
CA GLY A 49 -7.25 -20.90 0.92
C GLY A 49 -6.62 -20.52 2.26
N VAL A 50 -7.21 -20.95 3.38
CA VAL A 50 -6.63 -20.76 4.72
C VAL A 50 -5.26 -21.41 4.84
N LEU A 51 -5.13 -22.67 4.39
CA LEU A 51 -3.84 -23.39 4.41
C LEU A 51 -2.78 -22.68 3.57
N HIS A 52 -3.14 -22.24 2.36
CA HIS A 52 -2.26 -21.48 1.47
C HIS A 52 -1.78 -20.20 2.15
N THR A 53 -2.69 -19.38 2.64
CA THR A 53 -2.40 -18.10 3.30
C THR A 53 -1.55 -18.30 4.56
N ALA A 54 -1.96 -19.22 5.44
CA ALA A 54 -1.25 -19.50 6.69
C ALA A 54 0.17 -20.00 6.46
N THR A 55 0.37 -20.87 5.46
CA THR A 55 1.70 -21.41 5.13
C THR A 55 2.62 -20.33 4.61
N LEU A 56 2.15 -19.50 3.67
CA LEU A 56 3.00 -18.49 3.03
C LEU A 56 3.28 -17.30 3.97
N VAL A 57 2.27 -16.79 4.68
CA VAL A 57 2.46 -15.73 5.66
C VAL A 57 3.26 -16.24 6.86
N GLY A 58 2.93 -17.42 7.39
CA GLY A 58 3.67 -18.06 8.46
C GLY A 58 5.14 -18.31 8.09
N GLY A 59 5.40 -18.79 6.88
CA GLY A 59 6.74 -18.95 6.33
C GLY A 59 7.52 -17.64 6.28
N ALA A 60 6.90 -16.55 5.83
CA ALA A 60 7.51 -15.22 5.82
C ALA A 60 7.82 -14.70 7.23
N VAL A 61 6.91 -14.90 8.19
CA VAL A 61 7.13 -14.57 9.61
C VAL A 61 8.28 -15.37 10.20
N VAL A 62 8.32 -16.67 9.98
CA VAL A 62 9.42 -17.56 10.47
C VAL A 62 10.75 -17.14 9.85
N LEU A 63 10.80 -16.86 8.56
CA LEU A 63 12.00 -16.36 7.89
C LEU A 63 12.47 -15.04 8.51
N GLY A 64 11.56 -14.10 8.76
CA GLY A 64 11.87 -12.84 9.42
C GLY A 64 12.40 -13.04 10.84
N ALA A 65 11.79 -13.94 11.62
CA ALA A 65 12.24 -14.27 12.97
C ALA A 65 13.63 -14.92 12.95
N ALA A 66 13.88 -15.82 12.03
CA ALA A 66 15.19 -16.45 11.86
C ALA A 66 16.26 -15.40 11.49
N ALA A 67 15.97 -14.53 10.53
CA ALA A 67 16.88 -13.47 10.10
C ALA A 67 17.23 -12.51 11.27
N GLU A 68 16.23 -12.12 12.08
CA GLU A 68 16.45 -11.24 13.25
C GLU A 68 17.21 -11.93 14.38
N ARG A 69 16.97 -13.24 14.62
CA ARG A 69 17.67 -14.03 15.64
C ARG A 69 19.12 -14.33 15.28
N LEU A 70 19.37 -14.64 14.02
CA LEU A 70 20.71 -14.96 13.53
C LEU A 70 21.59 -13.72 13.33
N ALA A 71 21.00 -12.52 13.32
CA ALA A 71 21.72 -11.27 13.15
C ALA A 71 22.64 -10.97 14.35
N PRO A 72 23.98 -10.86 14.12
CA PRO A 72 24.93 -10.71 15.23
C PRO A 72 24.90 -9.28 15.79
N GLY A 73 24.71 -9.18 17.10
CA GLY A 73 24.80 -7.92 17.85
C GLY A 73 23.83 -6.84 17.39
N ARG A 74 24.08 -5.60 17.81
CA ARG A 74 23.23 -4.44 17.49
C ARG A 74 23.33 -4.05 16.02
N THR A 75 24.54 -4.07 15.47
CA THR A 75 24.78 -3.71 14.06
C THR A 75 24.10 -4.67 13.09
N GLY A 76 24.26 -5.99 13.32
CA GLY A 76 23.61 -7.01 12.49
C GLY A 76 22.08 -6.86 12.50
N LYS A 77 21.47 -6.67 13.69
CA LYS A 77 20.03 -6.42 13.83
C LYS A 77 19.58 -5.16 13.08
N THR A 78 20.37 -4.07 13.16
CA THR A 78 20.08 -2.83 12.42
C THR A 78 20.11 -3.07 10.92
N LEU A 79 21.13 -3.76 10.40
CA LEU A 79 21.29 -4.02 8.97
C LEU A 79 20.17 -4.93 8.43
N VAL A 80 19.83 -6.00 9.15
CA VAL A 80 18.74 -6.90 8.74
C VAL A 80 17.39 -6.16 8.74
N THR A 81 17.12 -5.35 9.76
CA THR A 81 15.90 -4.53 9.79
C THR A 81 15.88 -3.51 8.65
N ALA A 82 16.99 -2.85 8.35
CA ALA A 82 17.08 -1.90 7.26
C ALA A 82 16.87 -2.57 5.90
N ALA A 83 17.50 -3.72 5.67
CA ALA A 83 17.35 -4.49 4.44
C ALA A 83 15.92 -5.00 4.25
N ALA A 84 15.29 -5.55 5.32
CA ALA A 84 13.91 -6.01 5.28
C ALA A 84 12.95 -4.84 5.03
N THR A 85 13.14 -3.70 5.71
CA THR A 85 12.31 -2.50 5.51
C THR A 85 12.41 -2.01 4.06
N TRP A 86 13.64 -1.86 3.53
CA TRP A 86 13.83 -1.47 2.14
C TRP A 86 13.19 -2.47 1.15
N GLY A 87 13.34 -3.76 1.39
CA GLY A 87 12.83 -4.80 0.49
C GLY A 87 11.30 -4.93 0.46
N VAL A 88 10.59 -4.42 1.49
CA VAL A 88 9.11 -4.49 1.54
C VAL A 88 8.43 -3.17 1.22
N LEU A 89 9.13 -2.03 1.32
CA LEU A 89 8.56 -0.73 0.95
C LEU A 89 8.52 -0.57 -0.57
N GLY A 90 7.61 0.26 -1.04
CA GLY A 90 7.44 0.59 -2.46
C GLY A 90 7.14 2.08 -2.71
N GLY A 91 7.44 2.95 -1.73
CA GLY A 91 7.05 4.36 -1.78
C GLY A 91 7.70 5.15 -2.91
N ARG A 92 8.99 4.90 -3.19
CA ARG A 92 9.70 5.57 -4.28
C ARG A 92 9.23 5.13 -5.65
N SER A 93 8.97 3.84 -5.83
CA SER A 93 8.48 3.30 -7.09
C SER A 93 7.06 3.77 -7.38
N LEU A 94 6.18 3.80 -6.38
CA LEU A 94 4.84 4.37 -6.48
C LEU A 94 4.87 5.83 -6.96
N GLU A 95 5.69 6.67 -6.31
CA GLU A 95 5.87 8.08 -6.71
C GLU A 95 6.37 8.20 -8.15
N ARG A 96 7.34 7.39 -8.55
CA ARG A 96 7.90 7.40 -9.90
C ARG A 96 6.89 6.99 -10.97
N GLU A 97 6.09 5.95 -10.70
CA GLU A 97 5.04 5.51 -11.62
C GLU A 97 3.93 6.57 -11.77
N ALA A 98 3.48 7.16 -10.65
CA ALA A 98 2.49 8.23 -10.67
C ALA A 98 2.98 9.46 -11.47
N LEU A 99 4.21 9.91 -11.22
CA LEU A 99 4.80 11.03 -11.97
C LEU A 99 5.08 10.69 -13.43
N ALA A 100 5.29 9.42 -13.79
CA ALA A 100 5.41 9.00 -15.18
C ALA A 100 4.07 9.13 -15.93
N VAL A 101 2.94 8.80 -15.29
CA VAL A 101 1.60 9.06 -15.87
C VAL A 101 1.37 10.57 -16.01
N HIS A 102 1.68 11.35 -14.97
CA HIS A 102 1.57 12.82 -15.01
C HIS A 102 2.36 13.43 -16.18
N ALA A 103 3.58 12.95 -16.42
CA ALA A 103 4.42 13.47 -17.50
C ALA A 103 3.84 13.25 -18.91
N HIS A 104 2.99 12.23 -19.11
CA HIS A 104 2.24 12.05 -20.35
C HIS A 104 1.02 12.98 -20.41
N LEU A 105 0.29 13.14 -19.29
CA LEU A 105 -0.84 14.08 -19.22
C LEU A 105 -0.41 15.53 -19.45
N ASP A 106 0.75 15.93 -18.92
CA ASP A 106 1.31 17.29 -19.08
C ASP A 106 1.71 17.61 -20.53
N ARG A 107 1.86 16.58 -21.37
CA ARG A 107 2.14 16.70 -22.82
C ARG A 107 0.91 16.47 -23.69
N ASP A 108 -0.29 16.40 -23.11
CA ASP A 108 -1.54 16.04 -23.78
C ASP A 108 -1.49 14.66 -24.47
N ASP A 109 -0.58 13.77 -24.07
CA ASP A 109 -0.45 12.40 -24.56
C ASP A 109 -1.31 11.42 -23.75
N LEU A 110 -2.63 11.56 -23.90
CA LEU A 110 -3.60 10.74 -23.17
C LEU A 110 -3.48 9.23 -23.47
N PRO A 111 -3.21 8.77 -24.71
CA PRO A 111 -3.02 7.34 -24.97
C PRO A 111 -1.85 6.74 -24.18
N ALA A 112 -0.70 7.41 -24.15
CA ALA A 112 0.44 6.94 -23.37
C ALA A 112 0.21 7.04 -21.85
N ALA A 113 -0.53 8.06 -21.38
CA ALA A 113 -0.95 8.16 -19.99
C ALA A 113 -1.83 6.97 -19.57
N ARG A 114 -2.82 6.60 -20.38
CA ARG A 114 -3.69 5.42 -20.16
C ARG A 114 -2.88 4.13 -20.12
N GLN A 115 -1.99 3.93 -21.08
CA GLN A 115 -1.11 2.76 -21.08
C GLN A 115 -0.21 2.72 -19.84
N ARG A 116 0.36 3.85 -19.43
CA ARG A 116 1.20 3.90 -18.24
C ARG A 116 0.41 3.65 -16.95
N LEU A 117 -0.84 4.10 -16.88
CA LEU A 117 -1.73 3.88 -15.75
C LEU A 117 -1.96 2.40 -15.43
N THR A 118 -1.90 1.49 -16.42
CA THR A 118 -2.04 0.04 -16.19
C THR A 118 -1.00 -0.53 -15.23
N HIS A 119 0.11 0.16 -14.96
CA HIS A 119 1.08 -0.22 -13.95
C HIS A 119 0.64 0.11 -12.51
N LEU A 120 -0.38 0.93 -12.36
CA LEU A 120 -0.88 1.38 -11.05
C LEU A 120 -2.26 0.81 -10.71
N VAL A 121 -3.06 0.45 -11.71
CA VAL A 121 -4.44 0.01 -11.51
C VAL A 121 -4.76 -1.26 -12.29
N GLY A 122 -5.59 -2.13 -11.72
CA GLY A 122 -6.06 -3.37 -12.35
C GLY A 122 -7.39 -3.21 -13.12
N ARG A 123 -7.79 -1.99 -13.49
CA ARG A 123 -9.02 -1.70 -14.23
C ARG A 123 -8.74 -1.31 -15.68
N ASP A 124 -9.79 -1.35 -16.50
CA ASP A 124 -9.73 -0.88 -17.89
C ASP A 124 -9.44 0.62 -17.93
N THR A 125 -8.46 1.02 -18.75
CA THR A 125 -8.00 2.41 -18.86
C THR A 125 -8.28 3.03 -20.23
N ASP A 126 -8.77 2.27 -21.20
CA ASP A 126 -8.79 2.65 -22.60
C ASP A 126 -9.71 3.85 -22.92
N GLU A 127 -10.78 4.02 -22.16
CA GLU A 127 -11.76 5.08 -22.37
C GLU A 127 -11.64 6.26 -21.38
N LEU A 128 -10.73 6.20 -20.39
CA LEU A 128 -10.62 7.24 -19.37
C LEU A 128 -10.16 8.57 -19.96
N ASP A 129 -10.82 9.67 -19.60
CA ASP A 129 -10.33 11.00 -19.92
C ASP A 129 -9.18 11.44 -18.98
N ALA A 130 -8.62 12.64 -19.20
CA ALA A 130 -7.48 13.11 -18.42
C ALA A 130 -7.81 13.29 -16.91
N SER A 131 -9.04 13.69 -16.60
CA SER A 131 -9.51 13.81 -15.21
C SER A 131 -9.66 12.45 -14.55
N GLU A 132 -10.24 11.48 -15.26
CA GLU A 132 -10.42 10.11 -14.80
C GLU A 132 -9.07 9.37 -14.60
N VAL A 133 -8.11 9.59 -15.52
CA VAL A 133 -6.73 9.10 -15.37
C VAL A 133 -6.09 9.71 -14.13
N SER A 134 -6.20 11.03 -13.94
CA SER A 134 -5.66 11.73 -12.77
C SER A 134 -6.28 11.21 -11.47
N ARG A 135 -7.61 11.06 -11.43
CA ARG A 135 -8.34 10.47 -10.31
C ARG A 135 -7.84 9.06 -9.99
N ALA A 136 -7.69 8.20 -11.01
CA ALA A 136 -7.20 6.84 -10.84
C ALA A 136 -5.79 6.78 -10.26
N VAL A 137 -4.90 7.68 -10.70
CA VAL A 137 -3.54 7.80 -10.12
C VAL A 137 -3.61 8.22 -8.67
N VAL A 138 -4.43 9.24 -8.32
CA VAL A 138 -4.54 9.72 -6.94
C VAL A 138 -5.12 8.64 -6.02
N GLU A 139 -6.15 7.91 -6.43
CA GLU A 139 -6.70 6.76 -5.71
C GLU A 139 -5.61 5.73 -5.42
N SER A 140 -4.86 5.32 -6.44
CA SER A 140 -3.77 4.36 -6.30
C SER A 140 -2.64 4.87 -5.39
N VAL A 141 -2.27 6.15 -5.50
CA VAL A 141 -1.26 6.77 -4.62
C VAL A 141 -1.74 6.80 -3.17
N ALA A 142 -3.00 7.15 -2.91
CA ALA A 142 -3.57 7.17 -1.58
C ALA A 142 -3.55 5.76 -0.94
N GLU A 143 -4.14 4.77 -1.61
CA GLU A 143 -4.22 3.38 -1.16
C GLU A 143 -2.83 2.80 -0.90
N ASN A 144 -1.93 2.87 -1.88
CA ASN A 144 -0.58 2.32 -1.76
C ASN A 144 0.33 3.10 -0.79
N THR A 145 0.02 4.34 -0.44
CA THR A 145 0.69 5.04 0.67
C THR A 145 0.46 4.30 1.98
N SER A 146 -0.77 3.80 2.23
CA SER A 146 -1.03 2.93 3.36
C SER A 146 -0.33 1.58 3.22
N ASP A 147 -0.59 0.89 2.13
CA ASP A 147 -0.28 -0.54 1.97
C ASP A 147 1.19 -0.81 1.71
N ALA A 148 1.86 0.05 0.96
CA ALA A 148 3.26 -0.15 0.60
C ALA A 148 4.25 0.67 1.45
N VAL A 149 3.76 1.56 2.35
CA VAL A 149 4.65 2.38 3.17
C VAL A 149 4.26 2.38 4.64
N VAL A 150 3.05 2.83 4.99
CA VAL A 150 2.68 3.07 6.38
C VAL A 150 2.46 1.76 7.14
N ALA A 151 1.68 0.85 6.60
CA ALA A 151 1.36 -0.41 7.28
C ALA A 151 2.60 -1.32 7.47
N PRO A 152 3.51 -1.50 6.47
CA PRO A 152 4.77 -2.20 6.72
C PRO A 152 5.58 -1.57 7.86
N LEU A 153 5.68 -0.23 7.93
CA LEU A 153 6.41 0.46 8.99
C LEU A 153 5.76 0.26 10.36
N VAL A 154 4.43 0.27 10.43
CA VAL A 154 3.69 -0.04 11.67
C VAL A 154 4.01 -1.45 12.16
N TRP A 155 3.89 -2.45 11.29
CA TRP A 155 4.18 -3.84 11.66
C TRP A 155 5.65 -4.09 11.94
N GLY A 156 6.53 -3.38 11.24
CA GLY A 156 7.96 -3.36 11.53
C GLY A 156 8.28 -2.77 12.92
N ALA A 157 7.57 -1.74 13.33
CA ALA A 157 7.71 -1.14 14.66
C ALA A 157 7.22 -2.09 15.77
N ILE A 158 6.06 -2.72 15.57
CA ILE A 158 5.44 -3.64 16.54
C ILE A 158 6.22 -4.95 16.65
N ALA A 159 6.44 -5.64 15.55
CA ALA A 159 6.92 -7.01 15.50
C ALA A 159 8.29 -7.20 14.83
N GLY A 160 9.00 -6.12 14.46
CA GLY A 160 10.33 -6.20 13.84
C GLY A 160 10.31 -6.80 12.42
N VAL A 161 11.37 -7.53 12.08
CA VAL A 161 11.50 -8.15 10.75
C VAL A 161 10.38 -9.16 10.46
N PRO A 162 9.94 -10.00 11.41
CA PRO A 162 8.75 -10.83 11.23
C PRO A 162 7.50 -10.05 10.84
N GLY A 163 7.27 -8.90 11.49
CA GLY A 163 6.13 -8.03 11.17
C GLY A 163 6.21 -7.42 9.77
N LEU A 164 7.39 -6.95 9.35
CA LEU A 164 7.64 -6.44 8.00
C LEU A 164 7.31 -7.49 6.93
N LEU A 165 7.89 -8.69 7.06
CA LEU A 165 7.74 -9.74 6.06
C LEU A 165 6.34 -10.36 6.09
N GLY A 166 5.78 -10.59 7.28
CA GLY A 166 4.45 -11.17 7.44
C GLY A 166 3.35 -10.27 6.87
N TYR A 167 3.39 -8.97 7.19
CA TYR A 167 2.47 -8.00 6.62
C TYR A 167 2.59 -7.95 5.09
N ARG A 168 3.81 -7.81 4.56
CA ARG A 168 4.01 -7.71 3.11
C ARG A 168 3.58 -8.98 2.37
N ALA A 169 3.78 -10.15 2.99
CA ALA A 169 3.28 -11.41 2.44
C ALA A 169 1.75 -11.45 2.37
N ALA A 170 1.05 -11.06 3.45
CA ALA A 170 -0.41 -10.99 3.47
C ALA A 170 -0.96 -10.04 2.40
N ASN A 171 -0.43 -8.82 2.33
CA ASN A 171 -0.80 -7.81 1.33
C ASN A 171 -0.53 -8.29 -0.12
N THR A 172 0.59 -8.97 -0.35
CA THR A 172 0.89 -9.54 -1.67
C THR A 172 -0.07 -10.66 -2.04
N LEU A 173 -0.44 -11.52 -1.09
CA LEU A 173 -1.41 -12.60 -1.34
C LEU A 173 -2.81 -12.06 -1.62
N ASP A 174 -3.24 -11.02 -0.93
CA ASP A 174 -4.52 -10.35 -1.24
C ASP A 174 -4.50 -9.82 -2.68
N ALA A 175 -3.47 -9.10 -3.07
CA ALA A 175 -3.31 -8.61 -4.44
C ALA A 175 -3.28 -9.73 -5.51
N MET A 176 -2.85 -10.96 -5.16
CA MET A 176 -2.79 -12.10 -6.08
C MET A 176 -4.09 -12.90 -6.14
N VAL A 177 -4.70 -13.19 -5.00
CA VAL A 177 -5.83 -14.13 -4.90
C VAL A 177 -7.03 -13.59 -4.14
N GLY A 178 -6.98 -12.39 -3.53
CA GLY A 178 -8.07 -11.78 -2.77
C GLY A 178 -9.23 -11.21 -3.61
N HIS A 179 -9.16 -11.36 -4.93
CA HIS A 179 -10.15 -10.79 -5.84
C HIS A 179 -11.50 -11.48 -5.76
N HIS A 180 -12.59 -10.71 -5.71
CA HIS A 180 -13.97 -11.21 -5.85
C HIS A 180 -14.26 -11.62 -7.29
N ASN A 181 -13.92 -12.84 -7.64
CA ASN A 181 -14.24 -13.47 -8.92
C ASN A 181 -14.50 -14.98 -8.73
N ALA A 182 -15.05 -15.65 -9.75
CA ALA A 182 -15.44 -17.04 -9.68
C ALA A 182 -14.28 -18.00 -9.28
N ARG A 183 -13.02 -17.63 -9.58
CA ARG A 183 -11.86 -18.45 -9.21
C ARG A 183 -11.47 -18.29 -7.74
N TYR A 184 -11.54 -17.09 -7.19
CA TYR A 184 -10.94 -16.78 -5.89
C TYR A 184 -11.94 -16.49 -4.77
N GLU A 185 -13.26 -16.54 -5.05
CA GLU A 185 -14.31 -16.21 -4.06
C GLU A 185 -14.19 -17.04 -2.75
N HIS A 186 -13.85 -18.32 -2.87
CA HIS A 186 -13.60 -19.17 -1.70
C HIS A 186 -12.11 -19.25 -1.34
N PHE A 187 -11.25 -19.51 -2.32
CA PHE A 187 -9.82 -19.70 -2.08
C PHE A 187 -9.13 -18.43 -1.57
N GLY A 188 -9.45 -17.28 -2.11
CA GLY A 188 -8.85 -15.99 -1.74
C GLY A 188 -9.39 -15.37 -0.46
N TRP A 189 -10.51 -15.88 0.07
CA TRP A 189 -11.19 -15.32 1.23
C TRP A 189 -10.28 -15.06 2.43
N ALA A 190 -9.41 -16.01 2.75
CA ALA A 190 -8.52 -15.88 3.91
C ALA A 190 -7.46 -14.79 3.71
N SER A 191 -6.91 -14.66 2.49
CA SER A 191 -5.94 -13.60 2.15
C SER A 191 -6.57 -12.23 2.26
N ALA A 192 -7.77 -12.04 1.67
CA ALA A 192 -8.50 -10.78 1.71
C ALA A 192 -8.84 -10.36 3.15
N ARG A 193 -9.35 -11.29 3.97
CA ARG A 193 -9.69 -10.98 5.37
C ARG A 193 -8.48 -10.70 6.25
N LEU A 194 -7.38 -11.42 6.03
CA LEU A 194 -6.15 -11.18 6.76
C LEU A 194 -5.55 -9.81 6.41
N ASP A 195 -5.52 -9.45 5.14
CA ASP A 195 -5.05 -8.15 4.68
C ASP A 195 -5.93 -7.02 5.24
N ASP A 196 -7.25 -7.14 5.14
CA ASP A 196 -8.20 -6.19 5.73
C ASP A 196 -7.88 -5.93 7.21
N LEU A 197 -7.64 -6.98 7.99
CA LEU A 197 -7.34 -6.88 9.43
C LEU A 197 -5.96 -6.24 9.69
N LEU A 198 -4.94 -6.67 8.96
CA LEU A 198 -3.58 -6.18 9.15
C LEU A 198 -3.39 -4.74 8.69
N ASN A 199 -4.22 -4.26 7.76
CA ASN A 199 -4.22 -2.88 7.30
C ASN A 199 -4.93 -1.91 8.23
N LEU A 200 -5.75 -2.38 9.19
CA LEU A 200 -6.49 -1.48 10.09
C LEU A 200 -5.61 -0.43 10.78
N PRO A 201 -4.49 -0.77 11.45
CA PRO A 201 -3.66 0.25 12.08
C PRO A 201 -2.94 1.16 11.07
N GLY A 202 -2.50 0.60 9.93
CA GLY A 202 -1.81 1.34 8.87
C GLY A 202 -2.69 2.40 8.23
N SER A 203 -3.90 2.04 7.82
CA SER A 203 -4.83 2.97 7.17
C SER A 203 -5.29 4.10 8.10
N ARG A 204 -5.54 3.82 9.39
CA ARG A 204 -5.91 4.85 10.38
C ARG A 204 -4.75 5.80 10.65
N LEU A 205 -3.53 5.28 10.78
CA LEU A 205 -2.34 6.11 10.92
C LEU A 205 -2.12 6.95 9.65
N SER A 206 -2.32 6.38 8.45
CA SER A 206 -2.25 7.12 7.19
C SER A 206 -3.23 8.28 7.15
N GLY A 207 -4.49 8.06 7.55
CA GLY A 207 -5.49 9.12 7.65
C GLY A 207 -5.07 10.24 8.61
N LEU A 208 -4.63 9.89 9.83
CA LEU A 208 -4.17 10.86 10.83
C LEU A 208 -2.95 11.66 10.33
N LEU A 209 -1.99 10.98 9.69
CA LEU A 209 -0.83 11.65 9.11
C LEU A 209 -1.18 12.52 7.91
N THR A 210 -2.22 12.17 7.16
CA THR A 210 -2.76 13.02 6.08
C THR A 210 -3.29 14.34 6.65
N LEU A 211 -4.04 14.31 7.74
CA LEU A 211 -4.51 15.51 8.43
C LEU A 211 -3.33 16.39 8.89
N ALA A 212 -2.30 15.76 9.47
CA ALA A 212 -1.11 16.47 9.95
C ALA A 212 -0.25 17.03 8.80
N ALA A 213 -0.20 16.34 7.66
CA ALA A 213 0.58 16.75 6.49
C ALA A 213 -0.10 17.84 5.65
N ALA A 214 -1.42 18.05 5.83
CA ALA A 214 -2.23 19.09 5.18
C ALA A 214 -2.98 19.95 6.20
N PRO A 215 -2.29 20.70 7.09
CA PRO A 215 -2.90 21.38 8.23
C PRO A 215 -3.97 22.40 7.84
N THR A 216 -3.83 23.06 6.70
CA THR A 216 -4.82 24.02 6.18
C THR A 216 -6.12 23.37 5.69
N ARG A 217 -6.10 22.08 5.41
CA ARG A 217 -7.22 21.26 4.94
C ARG A 217 -7.54 20.10 5.89
N ALA A 218 -6.96 20.09 7.09
CA ALA A 218 -7.12 18.99 8.06
C ALA A 218 -8.60 18.75 8.42
N ARG A 219 -9.38 19.83 8.55
CA ARG A 219 -10.81 19.73 8.82
C ARG A 219 -11.56 19.04 7.69
N GLN A 220 -11.34 19.46 6.44
CA GLN A 220 -11.98 18.87 5.26
C GLN A 220 -11.58 17.39 5.09
N ALA A 221 -10.30 17.07 5.31
CA ALA A 221 -9.81 15.69 5.29
C ALA A 221 -10.48 14.81 6.35
N TRP A 222 -10.67 15.35 7.57
CA TRP A 222 -11.38 14.67 8.65
C TRP A 222 -12.86 14.48 8.37
N GLU A 223 -13.54 15.52 7.85
CA GLU A 223 -14.95 15.47 7.49
C GLU A 223 -15.23 14.47 6.38
N ALA A 224 -14.39 14.45 5.32
CA ALA A 224 -14.45 13.46 4.25
C ALA A 224 -14.22 12.04 4.80
N TRP A 225 -13.19 11.82 5.61
CA TRP A 225 -12.95 10.52 6.27
C TRP A 225 -14.20 10.06 7.03
N ARG A 226 -14.73 10.88 7.94
CA ARG A 226 -15.87 10.47 8.78
C ARG A 226 -17.15 10.20 8.01
N ARG A 227 -17.40 10.95 6.94
CA ARG A 227 -18.63 10.87 6.15
C ARG A 227 -18.57 9.76 5.10
N ASP A 228 -17.43 9.60 4.41
CA ASP A 228 -17.36 8.86 3.17
C ASP A 228 -16.64 7.51 3.29
N ALA A 229 -15.67 7.36 4.20
CA ALA A 229 -14.82 6.16 4.26
C ALA A 229 -15.61 4.84 4.42
N ALA A 230 -16.70 4.85 5.20
CA ALA A 230 -17.53 3.67 5.43
C ALA A 230 -18.36 3.26 4.20
N ARG A 231 -18.40 4.08 3.16
CA ARG A 231 -19.11 3.78 1.90
C ARG A 231 -18.23 3.02 0.91
N HIS A 232 -16.91 2.95 1.19
CA HIS A 232 -15.98 2.20 0.37
C HIS A 232 -16.05 0.70 0.69
N PRO A 233 -15.94 -0.22 -0.31
CA PRO A 233 -15.96 -1.67 -0.07
C PRO A 233 -14.84 -2.15 0.87
N SER A 234 -13.63 -1.58 0.74
CA SER A 234 -12.51 -1.86 1.65
C SER A 234 -12.61 -0.98 2.90
N PRO A 235 -12.50 -1.59 4.11
CA PRO A 235 -12.51 -0.84 5.37
C PRO A 235 -11.24 0.02 5.57
N ASN A 236 -10.26 -0.14 4.69
CA ASN A 236 -8.94 0.50 4.76
C ASN A 236 -8.75 1.56 3.68
N ALA A 237 -8.93 1.21 2.41
CA ALA A 237 -8.77 2.12 1.29
C ALA A 237 -9.67 3.35 1.43
N GLY A 238 -10.94 3.17 1.83
CA GLY A 238 -11.87 4.27 2.04
C GLY A 238 -11.39 5.34 3.03
N VAL A 239 -10.66 4.95 4.08
CA VAL A 239 -10.08 5.90 5.04
C VAL A 239 -9.03 6.77 4.38
N VAL A 240 -8.14 6.17 3.61
CA VAL A 240 -6.99 6.86 3.02
C VAL A 240 -7.44 7.71 1.84
N GLU A 241 -8.26 7.15 0.95
CA GLU A 241 -8.80 7.86 -0.20
C GLU A 241 -9.66 9.06 0.21
N ALA A 242 -10.58 8.88 1.17
CA ALA A 242 -11.39 9.99 1.67
C ALA A 242 -10.55 11.09 2.32
N SER A 243 -9.53 10.72 3.11
CA SER A 243 -8.62 11.70 3.72
C SER A 243 -7.83 12.48 2.68
N PHE A 244 -7.32 11.80 1.63
CA PHE A 244 -6.62 12.45 0.51
C PHE A 244 -7.56 13.36 -0.29
N ALA A 245 -8.79 12.90 -0.58
CA ALA A 245 -9.80 13.69 -1.28
C ALA A 245 -10.06 15.03 -0.57
N GLY A 246 -10.31 14.99 0.75
CA GLY A 246 -10.52 16.21 1.54
C GLY A 246 -9.26 17.08 1.68
N ALA A 247 -8.07 16.46 1.80
CA ALA A 247 -6.80 17.19 1.89
C ALA A 247 -6.44 17.92 0.59
N LEU A 248 -6.80 17.35 -0.57
CA LEU A 248 -6.50 17.90 -1.89
C LEU A 248 -7.65 18.72 -2.50
N ASP A 249 -8.80 18.79 -1.83
CA ASP A 249 -10.00 19.47 -2.32
C ASP A 249 -10.52 18.93 -3.65
N ILE A 250 -10.56 17.60 -3.77
CA ILE A 250 -10.99 16.89 -4.96
C ILE A 250 -12.04 15.82 -4.63
N ARG A 251 -12.64 15.26 -5.69
CA ARG A 251 -13.52 14.09 -5.61
C ARG A 251 -12.79 12.86 -6.09
N LEU A 252 -12.90 11.76 -5.36
CA LEU A 252 -12.42 10.42 -5.72
C LEU A 252 -13.62 9.45 -5.77
N GLY A 253 -13.42 8.25 -6.31
CA GLY A 253 -14.51 7.28 -6.49
C GLY A 253 -15.30 7.51 -7.80
N GLY A 254 -16.58 7.16 -7.81
CA GLY A 254 -17.42 7.23 -9.01
C GLY A 254 -17.41 5.93 -9.81
N THR A 255 -17.60 6.00 -11.13
CA THR A 255 -17.74 4.81 -11.97
C THR A 255 -16.38 4.31 -12.42
N ASN A 256 -16.11 3.02 -12.22
CA ASN A 256 -14.96 2.30 -12.71
C ASN A 256 -15.40 1.19 -13.67
N ARG A 257 -14.69 1.03 -14.79
CA ARG A 257 -14.89 -0.08 -15.71
C ARG A 257 -13.74 -1.07 -15.57
N TYR A 258 -14.07 -2.34 -15.56
CA TYR A 258 -13.10 -3.44 -15.50
C TYR A 258 -13.20 -4.27 -16.80
N TYR A 259 -12.13 -4.96 -17.14
CA TYR A 259 -12.10 -5.86 -18.29
C TYR A 259 -13.30 -6.84 -18.26
N GLY A 260 -13.92 -7.07 -19.40
CA GLY A 260 -15.12 -7.91 -19.52
C GLY A 260 -16.44 -7.20 -19.22
N ASN A 261 -16.51 -5.88 -19.43
CA ASN A 261 -17.71 -5.02 -19.29
C ASN A 261 -18.28 -4.94 -17.86
N ARG A 262 -17.52 -5.29 -16.83
CA ARG A 262 -17.95 -5.12 -15.44
C ARG A 262 -17.84 -3.64 -15.07
N VAL A 263 -18.99 -3.02 -14.76
CA VAL A 263 -19.07 -1.65 -14.24
C VAL A 263 -19.24 -1.70 -12.73
N GLU A 264 -18.40 -0.97 -12.00
CA GLU A 264 -18.50 -0.80 -10.55
C GLU A 264 -18.74 0.66 -10.23
N HIS A 265 -19.80 0.93 -9.46
CA HIS A 265 -20.08 2.27 -8.96
C HIS A 265 -19.56 2.38 -7.53
N ARG A 266 -18.45 3.07 -7.35
CA ARG A 266 -17.91 3.40 -6.02
C ARG A 266 -18.53 4.67 -5.49
N ALA A 267 -18.72 4.74 -4.19
CA ALA A 267 -19.16 5.96 -3.54
C ALA A 267 -18.16 7.10 -3.83
N VAL A 268 -18.70 8.30 -4.08
CA VAL A 268 -17.86 9.50 -4.21
C VAL A 268 -17.35 9.88 -2.83
N MET A 269 -16.07 10.16 -2.73
CA MET A 269 -15.36 10.60 -1.53
C MET A 269 -14.81 12.01 -1.73
N GLY A 270 -15.04 12.87 -0.75
CA GLY A 270 -14.72 14.31 -0.83
C GLY A 270 -15.79 15.12 -1.58
N ASP A 271 -15.80 16.43 -1.34
CA ASP A 271 -16.74 17.41 -1.89
C ASP A 271 -16.10 18.39 -2.87
N GLY A 272 -14.81 18.22 -3.14
CA GLY A 272 -14.04 19.11 -3.99
C GLY A 272 -14.38 19.00 -5.48
N ARG A 273 -13.56 19.59 -6.31
CA ARG A 273 -13.63 19.51 -7.77
C ARG A 273 -13.16 18.15 -8.30
N ASP A 274 -13.36 17.92 -9.59
CA ASP A 274 -12.77 16.78 -10.26
C ASP A 274 -11.23 16.86 -10.25
N ALA A 275 -10.58 15.70 -10.24
CA ALA A 275 -9.13 15.62 -10.24
C ALA A 275 -8.55 16.12 -11.58
N THR A 276 -7.41 16.76 -11.52
CA THR A 276 -6.65 17.27 -12.66
C THR A 276 -5.23 16.68 -12.66
N PRO A 277 -4.48 16.76 -13.77
CA PRO A 277 -3.09 16.31 -13.81
C PRO A 277 -2.21 16.90 -12.70
N ALA A 278 -2.42 18.15 -12.29
CA ALA A 278 -1.67 18.79 -11.19
C ALA A 278 -1.89 18.11 -9.83
N ASP A 279 -3.02 17.46 -9.63
CA ASP A 279 -3.33 16.75 -8.38
C ASP A 279 -2.48 15.49 -8.20
N VAL A 280 -1.98 14.90 -9.27
CA VAL A 280 -1.03 13.79 -9.19
C VAL A 280 0.26 14.21 -8.47
N VAL A 281 0.79 15.40 -8.79
CA VAL A 281 1.98 15.95 -8.12
C VAL A 281 1.69 16.27 -6.65
N SER A 282 0.50 16.83 -6.40
CA SER A 282 0.04 17.15 -5.05
C SER A 282 -0.13 15.89 -4.20
N ALA A 283 -0.74 14.83 -4.76
CA ALA A 283 -0.94 13.54 -4.10
C ALA A 283 0.39 12.83 -3.79
N THR A 284 1.34 12.82 -4.74
CA THR A 284 2.68 12.24 -4.49
C THR A 284 3.45 13.01 -3.42
N THR A 285 3.30 14.34 -3.38
CA THR A 285 3.90 15.17 -2.33
C THR A 285 3.28 14.89 -0.96
N LEU A 286 1.95 14.76 -0.89
CA LEU A 286 1.23 14.40 0.33
C LEU A 286 1.63 12.99 0.81
N ALA A 287 1.64 12.01 -0.09
CA ALA A 287 2.08 10.64 0.17
C ALA A 287 3.50 10.58 0.77
N ARG A 288 4.42 11.36 0.21
CA ARG A 288 5.79 11.47 0.73
C ARG A 288 5.83 12.03 2.15
N ARG A 289 5.04 13.08 2.46
CA ARG A 289 4.95 13.65 3.81
C ARG A 289 4.36 12.65 4.81
N VAL A 290 3.31 11.92 4.41
CA VAL A 290 2.70 10.86 5.21
C VAL A 290 3.73 9.75 5.47
N GLY A 291 4.47 9.30 4.46
CA GLY A 291 5.51 8.29 4.61
C GLY A 291 6.63 8.70 5.57
N ILE A 292 7.10 9.96 5.49
CA ILE A 292 8.08 10.50 6.45
C ILE A 292 7.51 10.50 7.87
N GLY A 293 6.27 10.97 8.04
CA GLY A 293 5.59 10.95 9.33
C GLY A 293 5.47 9.53 9.91
N ALA A 294 5.11 8.56 9.07
CA ALA A 294 5.02 7.15 9.47
C ALA A 294 6.37 6.56 9.91
N ALA A 295 7.45 6.87 9.18
CA ALA A 295 8.79 6.40 9.55
C ALA A 295 9.25 6.97 10.91
N LEU A 296 8.94 8.25 11.18
CA LEU A 296 9.25 8.89 12.47
C LEU A 296 8.42 8.29 13.61
N VAL A 297 7.11 8.08 13.42
CA VAL A 297 6.22 7.44 14.41
C VAL A 297 6.65 6.01 14.68
N ALA A 298 6.93 5.23 13.64
CA ALA A 298 7.39 3.85 13.78
C ALA A 298 8.72 3.76 14.54
N ALA A 299 9.67 4.64 14.24
CA ALA A 299 10.95 4.70 14.95
C ALA A 299 10.76 5.11 16.43
N ALA A 300 9.94 6.10 16.73
CA ALA A 300 9.63 6.54 18.07
C ALA A 300 9.00 5.40 18.90
N TYR A 301 8.00 4.71 18.34
CA TYR A 301 7.36 3.56 18.97
C TYR A 301 8.38 2.43 19.26
N ALA A 302 9.23 2.10 18.27
CA ALA A 302 10.26 1.08 18.44
C ALA A 302 11.32 1.43 19.52
N VAL A 303 11.55 2.72 19.80
CA VAL A 303 12.41 3.15 20.92
C VAL A 303 11.73 2.92 22.25
N VAL A 304 10.44 3.23 22.36
CA VAL A 304 9.67 3.08 23.62
C VAL A 304 9.56 1.61 24.01
N VAL A 305 9.08 0.77 23.09
CA VAL A 305 8.84 -0.66 23.35
C VAL A 305 10.11 -1.46 23.67
N GLN A 306 11.28 -1.05 23.17
CA GLN A 306 12.53 -1.74 23.49
C GLN A 306 13.22 -1.22 24.78
N ARG A 307 12.63 -0.23 25.46
CA ARG A 307 13.10 0.26 26.77
C ARG A 307 12.31 -0.32 27.93
N SER A 308 11.07 -0.78 27.66
CA SER A 308 10.23 -1.54 28.59
C SER A 308 10.56 -3.03 28.56
#